data_496022b713f0c9527dc6788f55e4dde4
#
_entry.id   496022b713f0c9527dc6788f55e4dde4
#
_cell.length_a   1.000
_cell.length_b   1.000
_cell.length_c   1.000
_cell.angle_alpha   90.00
_cell.angle_beta   90.00
_cell.angle_gamma   90.00
#
_symmetry.space_group_name_H-M   'P 1'
#
loop_
_entity.id
_entity.type
_entity.pdbx_description
1 polymer ?
#
loop_
_entity_poly.entity_id
_entity_poly.type
_entity_poly.pdbx_seq_one_letter_code
_entity_poly.pdbx_strand_id
1 'polypeptide(L)'
;AAGDAVSPDQLEVVEVPRAFRAEGALDADAVEEVVGGRAAVDIPSGAQIVPGLVAGTAGGDHLAAALGAGMEAVSVSVDTETGVAGQIRAFDTVRVMAVEPAASGETVLTTVCERALVVSVGAGQSELATSGGAVTIAVSPEEADAVREAQYAGRVSFALVALVDAMEEEEERG
;
A
#
# COMPACT_ATOMS: atom_id res chain seq x y z
N ALA A 1 -1.15 -17.19 -7.98
CA ALA A 1 -2.03 -16.61 -6.95
C ALA A 1 -1.41 -15.34 -6.35
N ALA A 2 -2.18 -14.55 -5.58
CA ALA A 2 -1.65 -13.39 -4.87
C ALA A 2 -0.44 -13.79 -4.00
N GLY A 3 0.63 -12.98 -4.05
CA GLY A 3 1.89 -13.23 -3.35
C GLY A 3 2.88 -14.16 -4.08
N ASP A 4 2.46 -14.86 -5.12
CA ASP A 4 3.36 -15.70 -5.91
C ASP A 4 4.32 -14.84 -6.74
N ALA A 5 5.56 -15.32 -6.90
CA ALA A 5 6.50 -14.68 -7.80
C ALA A 5 6.08 -14.93 -9.26
N VAL A 6 6.18 -13.88 -10.07
CA VAL A 6 5.91 -13.96 -11.51
C VAL A 6 7.17 -14.46 -12.21
N SER A 7 7.03 -15.58 -12.93
CA SER A 7 8.11 -16.19 -13.70
C SER A 7 7.89 -15.98 -15.22
N PRO A 8 8.96 -16.01 -16.03
CA PRO A 8 8.87 -15.75 -17.47
C PRO A 8 7.92 -16.69 -18.20
N ASP A 9 7.85 -17.95 -17.78
CA ASP A 9 6.98 -18.98 -18.36
C ASP A 9 5.48 -18.76 -18.12
N GLN A 10 5.14 -17.83 -17.22
CA GLN A 10 3.76 -17.41 -16.93
C GLN A 10 3.32 -16.19 -17.75
N LEU A 11 4.25 -15.58 -18.49
CA LEU A 11 3.99 -14.39 -19.30
C LEU A 11 4.02 -14.74 -20.79
N GLU A 12 3.10 -14.16 -21.53
CA GLU A 12 3.04 -14.28 -22.99
C GLU A 12 2.83 -12.88 -23.58
N VAL A 13 3.66 -12.54 -24.57
CA VAL A 13 3.49 -11.32 -25.33
C VAL A 13 2.56 -11.58 -26.51
N VAL A 14 1.42 -10.90 -26.51
CA VAL A 14 0.39 -11.05 -27.53
C VAL A 14 0.04 -9.70 -28.16
N GLU A 15 -0.27 -9.72 -29.45
CA GLU A 15 -0.83 -8.52 -30.12
C GLU A 15 -2.30 -8.35 -29.76
N VAL A 16 -2.62 -7.25 -29.09
CA VAL A 16 -3.98 -6.89 -28.70
C VAL A 16 -4.46 -5.69 -29.51
N PRO A 17 -5.59 -5.78 -30.26
CA PRO A 17 -6.18 -4.65 -30.91
C PRO A 17 -6.47 -3.52 -29.91
N ARG A 18 -6.26 -2.26 -30.30
CA ARG A 18 -6.43 -1.09 -29.42
C ARG A 18 -7.79 -1.06 -28.68
N ALA A 19 -8.83 -1.52 -29.36
CA ALA A 19 -10.18 -1.55 -28.78
C ALA A 19 -10.35 -2.55 -27.60
N PHE A 20 -9.42 -3.48 -27.45
CA PHE A 20 -9.45 -4.50 -26.39
C PHE A 20 -8.25 -4.39 -25.44
N ARG A 21 -7.38 -3.42 -25.64
CA ARG A 21 -6.26 -3.18 -24.75
C ARG A 21 -6.77 -2.49 -23.48
N ALA A 22 -6.44 -3.07 -22.32
CA ALA A 22 -6.72 -2.44 -21.03
C ALA A 22 -5.94 -1.12 -20.93
N GLU A 23 -6.54 -0.13 -20.31
CA GLU A 23 -5.87 1.13 -20.02
C GLU A 23 -4.65 0.89 -19.10
N GLY A 24 -3.50 1.37 -19.51
CA GLY A 24 -2.25 1.15 -18.79
C GLY A 24 -1.64 -0.25 -18.93
N ALA A 25 -2.16 -1.13 -19.81
CA ALA A 25 -1.54 -2.43 -20.06
C ALA A 25 -0.08 -2.27 -20.48
N LEU A 26 0.80 -3.07 -19.86
CA LEU A 26 2.23 -3.04 -20.12
C LEU A 26 2.55 -3.50 -21.55
N ASP A 27 3.58 -2.93 -22.14
CA ASP A 27 4.09 -3.31 -23.45
C ASP A 27 5.12 -4.45 -23.33
N ALA A 28 5.51 -5.02 -24.45
CA ALA A 28 6.44 -6.15 -24.50
C ALA A 28 7.84 -5.86 -23.92
N ASP A 29 8.27 -4.59 -23.94
CA ASP A 29 9.53 -4.13 -23.39
C ASP A 29 9.50 -4.08 -21.84
N ALA A 30 8.34 -4.07 -21.22
CA ALA A 30 8.18 -4.10 -19.78
C ALA A 30 8.20 -5.53 -19.18
N VAL A 31 8.34 -6.58 -19.99
CA VAL A 31 8.37 -7.98 -19.49
C VAL A 31 9.48 -8.19 -18.45
N GLU A 32 10.68 -7.64 -18.72
CA GLU A 32 11.81 -7.75 -17.79
C GLU A 32 11.55 -7.06 -16.44
N GLU A 33 10.71 -6.04 -16.43
CA GLU A 33 10.32 -5.32 -15.21
C GLU A 33 9.32 -6.13 -14.38
N VAL A 34 8.50 -6.97 -15.01
CA VAL A 34 7.47 -7.78 -14.36
C VAL A 34 8.03 -9.10 -13.81
N VAL A 35 9.02 -9.67 -14.50
CA VAL A 35 9.64 -10.93 -14.09
C VAL A 35 10.35 -10.78 -12.74
N GLY A 36 10.05 -11.71 -11.82
CA GLY A 36 10.58 -11.70 -10.45
C GLY A 36 9.78 -10.85 -9.48
N GLY A 37 8.84 -10.03 -9.97
CA GLY A 37 7.85 -9.37 -9.12
C GLY A 37 6.88 -10.36 -8.49
N ARG A 38 6.09 -9.92 -7.52
CA ARG A 38 5.04 -10.72 -6.88
C ARG A 38 3.67 -10.25 -7.31
N ALA A 39 2.78 -11.19 -7.59
CA ALA A 39 1.39 -10.87 -7.88
C ALA A 39 0.74 -10.19 -6.65
N ALA A 40 0.26 -8.96 -6.80
CA ALA A 40 -0.41 -8.21 -5.74
C ALA A 40 -1.82 -8.78 -5.45
N VAL A 41 -2.43 -9.38 -6.47
CA VAL A 41 -3.76 -10.02 -6.42
C VAL A 41 -3.72 -11.32 -7.21
N ASP A 42 -4.78 -12.11 -7.14
CA ASP A 42 -4.95 -13.27 -8.01
C ASP A 42 -5.11 -12.80 -9.46
N ILE A 43 -4.15 -13.15 -10.32
CA ILE A 43 -4.16 -12.80 -11.74
C ILE A 43 -4.68 -14.01 -12.52
N PRO A 44 -5.86 -13.92 -13.15
CA PRO A 44 -6.39 -15.02 -13.95
C PRO A 44 -5.57 -15.20 -15.25
N SER A 45 -5.54 -16.43 -15.77
CA SER A 45 -4.91 -16.71 -17.07
C SER A 45 -5.57 -15.89 -18.18
N GLY A 46 -4.75 -15.30 -19.05
CA GLY A 46 -5.20 -14.44 -20.14
C GLY A 46 -5.47 -12.99 -19.75
N ALA A 47 -5.27 -12.62 -18.49
CA ALA A 47 -5.37 -11.23 -18.07
C ALA A 47 -4.21 -10.40 -18.64
N GLN A 48 -4.51 -9.18 -19.08
CA GLN A 48 -3.49 -8.21 -19.44
C GLN A 48 -2.83 -7.65 -18.16
N ILE A 49 -1.51 -7.58 -18.15
CA ILE A 49 -0.78 -7.05 -17.01
C ILE A 49 -0.80 -5.53 -17.05
N VAL A 50 -1.32 -4.92 -15.99
CA VAL A 50 -1.29 -3.47 -15.76
C VAL A 50 -0.45 -3.17 -14.52
N PRO A 51 0.11 -1.96 -14.37
CA PRO A 51 0.76 -1.52 -13.15
C PRO A 51 -0.16 -1.75 -11.94
N GLY A 52 0.40 -2.25 -10.84
CA GLY A 52 -0.37 -2.59 -9.64
C GLY A 52 -0.84 -4.04 -9.55
N LEU A 53 -0.89 -4.82 -10.65
CA LEU A 53 -1.10 -6.27 -10.54
C LEU A 53 0.13 -7.03 -10.06
N VAL A 54 1.31 -6.47 -10.27
CA VAL A 54 2.60 -7.06 -9.86
C VAL A 54 3.36 -6.04 -9.01
N ALA A 55 3.70 -6.44 -7.81
CA ALA A 55 4.51 -5.66 -6.87
C ALA A 55 5.96 -6.19 -6.85
N GLY A 56 6.94 -5.29 -6.67
CA GLY A 56 8.35 -5.69 -6.55
C GLY A 56 8.90 -6.30 -7.81
N THR A 57 9.07 -5.50 -8.85
CA THR A 57 9.67 -5.94 -10.12
C THR A 57 11.16 -6.19 -9.99
N ALA A 58 11.72 -7.10 -10.81
CA ALA A 58 13.11 -7.59 -10.73
C ALA A 58 14.20 -6.53 -11.04
N GLY A 59 13.81 -5.30 -11.28
CA GLY A 59 14.72 -4.17 -11.50
C GLY A 59 15.14 -3.39 -10.27
N GLY A 60 14.80 -3.87 -9.11
CA GLY A 60 15.16 -3.22 -7.84
C GLY A 60 13.97 -3.05 -6.92
N ASP A 61 14.21 -3.33 -5.71
CA ASP A 61 13.53 -3.01 -4.49
C ASP A 61 12.99 -1.58 -4.41
N HIS A 62 12.31 -1.13 -5.44
CA HIS A 62 12.01 0.28 -5.48
C HIS A 62 10.61 0.49 -4.94
N LEU A 63 10.50 0.28 -3.60
CA LEU A 63 9.46 0.95 -2.82
C LEU A 63 9.34 2.41 -3.31
N ALA A 64 10.47 3.05 -3.62
CA ALA A 64 10.52 4.39 -4.20
C ALA A 64 9.80 4.49 -5.58
N ALA A 65 9.79 3.44 -6.40
CA ALA A 65 9.06 3.44 -7.66
C ALA A 65 7.53 3.28 -7.49
N ALA A 66 7.12 2.70 -6.36
CA ALA A 66 5.69 2.61 -6.01
C ALA A 66 5.15 3.90 -5.36
N LEU A 67 6.05 4.85 -5.04
CA LEU A 67 5.66 6.14 -4.47
C LEU A 67 5.27 7.12 -5.57
N GLY A 68 4.18 7.84 -5.35
CA GLY A 68 3.85 9.01 -6.17
C GLY A 68 4.94 10.08 -6.08
N ALA A 69 5.04 10.93 -7.11
CA ALA A 69 6.01 12.02 -7.11
C ALA A 69 5.84 12.92 -5.88
N GLY A 70 6.93 13.15 -5.15
CA GLY A 70 6.94 13.96 -3.93
C GLY A 70 6.41 13.26 -2.68
N MET A 71 6.15 11.95 -2.74
CA MET A 71 5.76 11.16 -1.57
C MET A 71 6.98 10.48 -0.94
N GLU A 72 6.89 10.22 0.34
CA GLU A 72 7.87 9.46 1.13
C GLU A 72 7.27 8.19 1.70
N ALA A 73 8.08 7.15 1.85
CA ALA A 73 7.70 5.93 2.54
C ALA A 73 8.13 5.98 4.02
N VAL A 74 7.17 5.77 4.90
CA VAL A 74 7.43 5.68 6.35
C VAL A 74 6.96 4.33 6.86
N SER A 75 7.84 3.61 7.55
CA SER A 75 7.49 2.35 8.21
C SER A 75 7.10 2.62 9.66
N VAL A 76 5.92 2.12 10.04
CA VAL A 76 5.36 2.23 11.38
C VAL A 76 5.23 0.83 11.97
N SER A 77 5.80 0.64 13.16
CA SER A 77 5.60 -0.60 13.92
C SER A 77 4.17 -0.64 14.47
N VAL A 78 3.49 -1.76 14.26
CA VAL A 78 2.12 -1.97 14.72
C VAL A 78 2.01 -3.28 15.49
N ASP A 79 1.16 -3.29 16.49
CA ASP A 79 0.72 -4.49 17.17
C ASP A 79 -0.71 -4.88 16.72
N THR A 80 -1.26 -5.92 17.31
CA THR A 80 -2.60 -6.40 16.97
C THR A 80 -3.69 -5.35 17.23
N GLU A 81 -3.53 -4.51 18.24
CA GLU A 81 -4.52 -3.48 18.59
C GLU A 81 -4.41 -2.26 17.67
N THR A 82 -3.18 -1.83 17.36
CA THR A 82 -2.92 -0.62 16.57
C THR A 82 -2.97 -0.88 15.08
N GLY A 83 -2.81 -2.12 14.64
CA GLY A 83 -2.76 -2.56 13.24
C GLY A 83 -4.07 -3.18 12.72
N VAL A 84 -5.23 -2.81 13.26
CA VAL A 84 -6.55 -3.32 12.83
C VAL A 84 -6.60 -4.85 12.78
N ALA A 85 -6.13 -5.48 13.86
CA ALA A 85 -6.09 -6.94 14.03
C ALA A 85 -5.40 -7.69 12.85
N GLY A 86 -4.40 -7.07 12.22
CA GLY A 86 -3.68 -7.67 11.10
C GLY A 86 -4.47 -7.71 9.77
N GLN A 87 -5.53 -6.93 9.65
CA GLN A 87 -6.34 -6.89 8.42
C GLN A 87 -5.80 -5.92 7.36
N ILE A 88 -4.81 -5.08 7.72
CA ILE A 88 -4.19 -4.14 6.77
C ILE A 88 -3.44 -4.94 5.69
N ARG A 89 -3.62 -4.55 4.43
CA ARG A 89 -2.96 -5.11 3.26
C ARG A 89 -2.27 -4.02 2.46
N ALA A 90 -1.33 -4.41 1.59
CA ALA A 90 -0.79 -3.49 0.60
C ALA A 90 -1.93 -2.96 -0.28
N PHE A 91 -1.84 -1.68 -0.61
CA PHE A 91 -2.83 -0.88 -1.37
C PHE A 91 -4.10 -0.49 -0.60
N ASP A 92 -4.22 -0.86 0.67
CA ASP A 92 -5.25 -0.27 1.53
C ASP A 92 -4.99 1.22 1.78
N THR A 93 -6.06 1.95 2.02
CA THR A 93 -5.98 3.33 2.53
C THR A 93 -6.22 3.32 4.04
N VAL A 94 -5.33 3.96 4.77
CA VAL A 94 -5.42 4.04 6.24
C VAL A 94 -5.38 5.49 6.71
N ARG A 95 -6.09 5.76 7.79
CA ARG A 95 -5.91 6.97 8.59
C ARG A 95 -4.92 6.67 9.70
N VAL A 96 -3.98 7.58 9.90
CA VAL A 96 -2.92 7.47 10.90
C VAL A 96 -3.23 8.41 12.07
N MET A 97 -3.22 7.89 13.27
CA MET A 97 -3.54 8.63 14.49
C MET A 97 -2.41 8.48 15.51
N ALA A 98 -1.98 9.59 16.09
CA ALA A 98 -1.13 9.61 17.28
C ALA A 98 -1.97 9.37 18.53
N VAL A 99 -1.45 8.56 19.44
CA VAL A 99 -2.05 8.25 20.74
C VAL A 99 -1.10 8.75 21.81
N GLU A 100 -1.44 9.87 22.44
CA GLU A 100 -0.57 10.52 23.40
C GLU A 100 -1.28 10.65 24.78
N PRO A 101 -0.53 10.45 25.88
CA PRO A 101 -1.05 10.75 27.20
C PRO A 101 -1.09 12.29 27.42
N ALA A 102 -2.24 12.84 27.72
CA ALA A 102 -2.35 14.24 28.16
C ALA A 102 -1.80 14.42 29.57
N ALA A 103 -1.44 15.64 29.90
CA ALA A 103 -1.00 16.00 31.25
C ALA A 103 -2.09 15.74 32.34
N SER A 104 -3.35 15.65 31.93
CA SER A 104 -4.49 15.26 32.76
C SER A 104 -4.57 13.77 33.09
N GLY A 105 -3.77 12.93 32.41
CA GLY A 105 -3.85 11.46 32.46
C GLY A 105 -4.87 10.87 31.49
N GLU A 106 -5.55 11.70 30.69
CA GLU A 106 -6.43 11.25 29.61
C GLU A 106 -5.61 10.89 28.37
N THR A 107 -6.13 10.00 27.54
CA THR A 107 -5.54 9.68 26.23
C THR A 107 -6.12 10.61 25.17
N VAL A 108 -5.25 11.29 24.46
CA VAL A 108 -5.63 12.14 23.32
C VAL A 108 -5.28 11.43 22.03
N LEU A 109 -6.25 11.38 21.12
CA LEU A 109 -6.09 10.90 19.75
C LEU A 109 -6.03 12.10 18.81
N THR A 110 -4.92 12.23 18.10
CA THR A 110 -4.74 13.29 17.09
C THR A 110 -4.54 12.62 15.72
N THR A 111 -5.33 13.01 14.73
CA THR A 111 -5.11 12.54 13.36
C THR A 111 -3.85 13.19 12.80
N VAL A 112 -2.91 12.37 12.36
CA VAL A 112 -1.64 12.78 11.76
C VAL A 112 -1.75 12.79 10.24
N CYS A 113 -2.42 11.78 9.67
CA CYS A 113 -2.69 11.67 8.25
C CYS A 113 -4.09 11.08 8.05
N GLU A 114 -4.93 11.77 7.27
CA GLU A 114 -6.30 11.33 7.00
C GLU A 114 -6.37 10.13 6.06
N ARG A 115 -5.48 10.09 5.06
CA ARG A 115 -5.48 9.07 4.02
C ARG A 115 -4.06 8.77 3.57
N ALA A 116 -3.47 7.71 4.08
CA ALA A 116 -2.18 7.20 3.65
C ALA A 116 -2.35 5.89 2.88
N LEU A 117 -1.68 5.76 1.75
CA LEU A 117 -1.65 4.50 1.00
C LEU A 117 -0.67 3.54 1.66
N VAL A 118 -1.11 2.33 1.94
CA VAL A 118 -0.23 1.25 2.40
C VAL A 118 0.54 0.70 1.19
N VAL A 119 1.86 0.84 1.18
CA VAL A 119 2.71 0.35 0.10
C VAL A 119 3.29 -1.04 0.37
N SER A 120 3.49 -1.38 1.63
CA SER A 120 3.88 -2.75 2.01
C SER A 120 3.51 -3.07 3.45
N VAL A 121 3.38 -4.35 3.74
CA VAL A 121 3.15 -4.89 5.08
C VAL A 121 4.24 -5.92 5.36
N GLY A 122 5.02 -5.70 6.41
CA GLY A 122 6.14 -6.58 6.76
C GLY A 122 5.67 -7.97 7.21
N ALA A 123 6.51 -8.97 7.00
CA ALA A 123 6.23 -10.40 7.20
C ALA A 123 5.88 -10.84 8.64
N GLY A 124 5.79 -9.93 9.59
CA GLY A 124 5.33 -10.20 10.96
C GLY A 124 3.82 -10.28 11.12
N GLN A 125 3.04 -10.04 10.06
CA GLN A 125 1.57 -10.05 10.07
C GLN A 125 0.94 -11.36 9.59
N SER A 126 1.73 -12.42 9.41
CA SER A 126 1.18 -13.75 9.15
C SER A 126 0.57 -14.32 10.42
N GLU A 127 -0.61 -14.86 10.33
CA GLU A 127 -1.62 -15.45 11.22
C GLU A 127 -1.22 -15.94 12.64
N LEU A 128 0.05 -15.87 13.04
CA LEU A 128 0.54 -16.38 14.33
C LEU A 128 1.49 -15.43 15.07
N ALA A 129 1.66 -14.19 14.59
CA ALA A 129 2.59 -13.27 15.22
C ALA A 129 1.93 -12.54 16.42
N THR A 130 2.18 -13.04 17.60
CA THR A 130 2.02 -12.34 18.89
C THR A 130 3.04 -11.18 19.03
N SER A 131 3.90 -10.99 18.05
CA SER A 131 4.94 -9.95 17.98
C SER A 131 4.70 -9.06 16.79
N GLY A 132 4.57 -7.77 17.04
CA GLY A 132 4.20 -6.71 16.11
C GLY A 132 4.83 -6.79 14.72
N GLY A 133 4.09 -6.31 13.74
CA GLY A 133 4.51 -6.15 12.35
C GLY A 133 4.91 -4.71 12.04
N ALA A 134 5.34 -4.47 10.81
CA ALA A 134 5.56 -3.12 10.28
C ALA A 134 4.65 -2.88 9.09
N VAL A 135 4.01 -1.73 9.06
CA VAL A 135 3.23 -1.23 7.92
C VAL A 135 3.99 -0.05 7.33
N THR A 136 4.28 -0.11 6.03
CA THR A 136 4.91 0.99 5.31
C THR A 136 3.85 1.75 4.52
N ILE A 137 3.78 3.03 4.75
CA ILE A 137 2.80 3.94 4.15
C ILE A 137 3.48 4.99 3.28
N ALA A 138 2.80 5.40 2.21
CA ALA A 138 3.18 6.55 1.38
C ALA A 138 2.44 7.78 1.88
N VAL A 139 3.19 8.82 2.21
CA VAL A 139 2.70 10.08 2.78
C VAL A 139 3.48 11.26 2.20
N SER A 140 2.97 12.48 2.34
CA SER A 140 3.74 13.68 2.01
C SER A 140 4.92 13.86 2.98
N PRO A 141 5.96 14.66 2.63
CA PRO A 141 7.08 14.91 3.52
C PRO A 141 6.68 15.49 4.89
N GLU A 142 5.70 16.39 4.91
CA GLU A 142 5.17 16.97 6.15
C GLU A 142 4.49 15.93 7.03
N GLU A 143 3.68 15.06 6.43
CA GLU A 143 3.04 13.95 7.14
C GLU A 143 4.06 12.91 7.59
N ALA A 144 5.13 12.68 6.80
CA ALA A 144 6.21 11.77 7.16
C ALA A 144 6.91 12.20 8.45
N ASP A 145 7.21 13.49 8.57
CA ASP A 145 7.81 14.06 9.78
C ASP A 145 6.85 13.95 10.97
N ALA A 146 5.58 14.29 10.77
CA ALA A 146 4.55 14.19 11.81
C ALA A 146 4.33 12.73 12.28
N VAL A 147 4.34 11.75 11.37
CA VAL A 147 4.25 10.32 11.72
C VAL A 147 5.47 9.88 12.52
N ARG A 148 6.66 10.30 12.14
CA ARG A 148 7.89 9.99 12.89
C ARG A 148 7.88 10.61 14.28
N GLU A 149 7.47 11.88 14.39
CA GLU A 149 7.32 12.57 15.67
C GLU A 149 6.33 11.83 16.59
N ALA A 150 5.18 11.44 16.06
CA ALA A 150 4.18 10.65 16.78
C ALA A 150 4.73 9.29 17.26
N GLN A 151 5.55 8.62 16.45
CA GLN A 151 6.21 7.35 16.84
C GLN A 151 7.20 7.54 18.01
N TYR A 152 7.90 8.67 18.07
CA TYR A 152 8.85 8.96 19.15
C TYR A 152 8.14 9.46 20.42
N ALA A 153 7.04 10.20 20.28
CA ALA A 153 6.28 10.76 21.39
C ALA A 153 5.37 9.74 22.08
N GLY A 154 4.89 8.72 21.36
CA GLY A 154 3.89 7.81 21.90
C GLY A 154 3.63 6.60 21.00
N ARG A 155 2.36 6.27 20.83
CA ARG A 155 1.89 5.16 19.98
C ARG A 155 1.17 5.71 18.76
N VAL A 156 1.37 5.01 17.64
CA VAL A 156 0.62 5.28 16.41
C VAL A 156 -0.42 4.18 16.21
N SER A 157 -1.63 4.56 15.85
CA SER A 157 -2.73 3.64 15.55
C SER A 157 -3.25 3.90 14.14
N PHE A 158 -3.68 2.82 13.49
CA PHE A 158 -4.27 2.86 12.15
C PHE A 158 -5.77 2.59 12.19
N ALA A 159 -6.50 3.23 11.31
CA ALA A 159 -7.87 2.87 10.97
C ALA A 159 -7.96 2.65 9.45
N LEU A 160 -8.56 1.54 9.04
CA LEU A 160 -8.87 1.31 7.62
C LEU A 160 -9.93 2.30 7.15
N VAL A 161 -9.67 2.95 6.02
CA VAL A 161 -10.60 3.88 5.38
C VAL A 161 -11.23 3.16 4.20
N ALA A 162 -12.56 3.15 4.13
CA ALA A 162 -13.26 2.63 2.97
C ALA A 162 -12.91 3.46 1.73
N LEU A 163 -12.73 2.79 0.59
CA LEU A 163 -12.67 3.47 -0.69
C LEU A 163 -14.08 4.02 -0.94
N VAL A 164 -14.25 5.31 -0.81
CA VAL A 164 -15.44 6.00 -1.26
C VAL A 164 -15.33 6.03 -2.78
N ASP A 165 -16.33 5.50 -3.47
CA ASP A 165 -16.37 5.57 -4.92
C ASP A 165 -16.25 7.04 -5.36
N ALA A 166 -15.28 7.33 -6.20
CA ALA A 166 -14.98 8.68 -6.71
C ALA A 166 -16.15 9.31 -7.51
N MET A 167 -17.27 8.61 -7.61
CA MET A 167 -18.48 9.05 -8.32
C MET A 167 -19.36 10.01 -7.52
N GLU A 168 -19.19 10.11 -6.19
CA GLU A 168 -20.03 11.02 -5.39
C GLU A 168 -19.50 12.45 -5.32
N GLU A 169 -18.19 12.67 -5.58
CA GLU A 169 -17.62 14.03 -5.53
C GLU A 169 -17.90 14.90 -6.78
N GLU A 170 -18.30 14.28 -7.90
CA GLU A 170 -18.67 15.05 -9.11
C GLU A 170 -20.10 15.57 -9.07
N GLU A 171 -21.01 14.95 -8.31
CA GLU A 171 -22.40 15.36 -8.22
C GLU A 171 -22.63 16.57 -7.29
N GLU A 172 -21.71 16.83 -6.35
CA GLU A 172 -21.78 17.98 -5.43
C GLU A 172 -21.15 19.27 -6.01
N ARG A 173 -20.50 19.20 -7.17
CA ARG A 173 -19.89 20.33 -7.88
C ARG A 173 -20.66 20.81 -9.14
N GLY A 174 -21.83 20.22 -9.43
CA GLY A 174 -22.69 20.57 -10.55
C GLY A 174 -23.66 21.73 -10.27
#